data_85bcacdef7e92bb451f934ea42a80b62
#
_entry.id   85bcacdef7e92bb451f934ea42a80b62
#
_cell.length_a   1.000
_cell.length_b   1.000
_cell.length_c   1.000
_cell.angle_alpha   90.00
_cell.angle_beta   90.00
_cell.angle_gamma   90.00
#
_symmetry.space_group_name_H-M   'P 1'
#
loop_
_entity.id
_entity.type
_entity.pdbx_description
1 polymer ?
#
loop_
_entity_poly.entity_id
_entity_poly.type
_entity_poly.pdbx_seq_one_letter_code
_entity_poly.pdbx_strand_id
1 'polypeptide(L)'
;KIAKKKFKDDEQEKLKEQLLQGWIKNVGTEEGFAETWQVVEDAAHYSFNASHSLSVAIDSIYGAYLKSHYPLEYFTVVLTMYADDIDRTSKLIEELAYFGITIQPIKFGKSGSDYTMDKENNQIFKGVQSVKFLNAQIGEELLELSKNKYDSFIDLLTDIKAKTSINSKQLTILIALNYFEDFGANDYL
;
A
#
# COMPACT_ATOMS: atom_id res chain seq x y z
N LYS A 1 -7.02 20.74 -27.12
CA LYS A 1 -5.57 20.70 -27.42
C LYS A 1 -4.73 21.31 -26.29
N ILE A 2 -5.20 22.33 -25.59
CA ILE A 2 -4.51 23.05 -24.51
C ILE A 2 -4.15 22.11 -23.35
N ALA A 3 -5.08 21.26 -22.91
CA ALA A 3 -4.91 20.37 -21.78
C ALA A 3 -3.97 19.15 -22.00
N LYS A 4 -3.41 18.96 -23.19
CA LYS A 4 -2.57 17.78 -23.51
C LYS A 4 -1.11 18.08 -23.85
N LYS A 5 -0.73 19.35 -24.00
CA LYS A 5 0.64 19.75 -24.32
C LYS A 5 1.16 20.71 -23.26
N LYS A 6 2.35 20.41 -22.72
CA LYS A 6 3.16 21.45 -22.07
C LYS A 6 3.56 22.44 -23.18
N PHE A 7 2.88 23.60 -23.23
CA PHE A 7 3.31 24.68 -24.08
C PHE A 7 4.68 25.20 -23.59
N LYS A 8 5.52 25.62 -24.52
CA LYS A 8 6.62 26.50 -24.19
C LYS A 8 6.05 27.87 -23.85
N ASP A 9 6.72 28.62 -22.99
CA ASP A 9 6.21 29.91 -22.48
C ASP A 9 5.79 30.85 -23.59
N ASP A 10 6.53 30.90 -24.71
CA ASP A 10 6.25 31.71 -25.92
C ASP A 10 4.97 31.26 -26.69
N GLU A 11 4.64 29.98 -26.65
CA GLU A 11 3.40 29.44 -27.27
C GLU A 11 2.19 29.74 -26.42
N GLN A 12 2.32 29.75 -25.11
CA GLN A 12 1.26 30.08 -24.17
C GLN A 12 0.91 31.57 -24.26
N GLU A 13 1.90 32.45 -24.33
CA GLU A 13 1.74 33.88 -24.44
C GLU A 13 1.06 34.28 -25.75
N LYS A 14 1.44 33.69 -26.88
CA LYS A 14 0.75 33.89 -28.18
C LYS A 14 -0.69 33.44 -28.14
N LEU A 15 -1.00 32.32 -27.48
CA LEU A 15 -2.36 31.84 -27.36
C LEU A 15 -3.21 32.76 -26.49
N LYS A 16 -2.63 33.26 -25.39
CA LYS A 16 -3.28 34.26 -24.51
C LYS A 16 -3.67 35.51 -25.29
N GLU A 17 -2.73 36.02 -26.08
CA GLU A 17 -2.96 37.19 -26.89
C GLU A 17 -4.06 36.98 -27.96
N GLN A 18 -4.05 35.83 -28.65
CA GLN A 18 -5.08 35.49 -29.62
C GLN A 18 -6.47 35.38 -28.96
N LEU A 19 -6.56 34.81 -27.78
CA LEU A 19 -7.80 34.71 -27.01
C LEU A 19 -8.27 36.08 -26.54
N LEU A 20 -7.37 36.96 -26.09
CA LEU A 20 -7.69 38.30 -25.68
C LEU A 20 -8.27 39.10 -26.85
N GLN A 21 -7.65 39.04 -28.02
CA GLN A 21 -8.16 39.70 -29.23
C GLN A 21 -9.57 39.20 -29.61
N GLY A 22 -9.78 37.87 -29.51
CA GLY A 22 -11.10 37.28 -29.73
C GLY A 22 -12.13 37.72 -28.68
N TRP A 23 -11.72 37.84 -27.42
CA TRP A 23 -12.55 38.30 -26.32
C TRP A 23 -13.00 39.76 -26.54
N ILE A 24 -12.08 40.67 -26.78
CA ILE A 24 -12.38 42.10 -27.04
C ILE A 24 -13.31 42.22 -28.22
N LYS A 25 -13.08 41.46 -29.29
CA LYS A 25 -13.94 41.51 -30.50
C LYS A 25 -15.38 41.07 -30.22
N ASN A 26 -15.60 40.10 -29.33
CA ASN A 26 -16.93 39.54 -29.11
C ASN A 26 -17.64 40.13 -27.87
N VAL A 27 -16.89 40.55 -26.86
CA VAL A 27 -17.42 41.08 -25.58
C VAL A 27 -17.39 42.62 -25.56
N GLY A 28 -16.45 43.23 -26.27
CA GLY A 28 -16.30 44.68 -26.38
C GLY A 28 -15.40 45.32 -25.31
N THR A 29 -14.97 44.59 -24.32
CA THR A 29 -14.08 45.09 -23.24
C THR A 29 -13.07 44.01 -22.85
N GLU A 30 -11.97 44.39 -22.16
CA GLU A 30 -11.01 43.42 -21.54
C GLU A 30 -11.49 42.90 -20.18
N GLU A 31 -12.54 43.50 -19.64
CA GLU A 31 -13.02 43.14 -18.30
C GLU A 31 -13.44 41.69 -18.22
N GLY A 32 -13.00 40.98 -17.18
CA GLY A 32 -13.24 39.55 -16.96
C GLY A 32 -12.32 38.59 -17.74
N PHE A 33 -11.46 39.09 -18.65
CA PHE A 33 -10.56 38.22 -19.40
C PHE A 33 -9.50 37.61 -18.51
N ALA A 34 -8.93 38.36 -17.57
CA ALA A 34 -7.88 37.88 -16.67
C ALA A 34 -8.35 36.68 -15.79
N GLU A 35 -9.56 36.80 -15.23
CA GLU A 35 -10.17 35.73 -14.44
C GLU A 35 -10.46 34.49 -15.30
N THR A 36 -10.98 34.72 -16.51
CA THR A 36 -11.25 33.63 -17.46
C THR A 36 -9.97 32.95 -17.91
N TRP A 37 -8.91 33.73 -18.17
CA TRP A 37 -7.61 33.13 -18.51
C TRP A 37 -7.01 32.33 -17.36
N GLN A 38 -7.13 32.78 -16.12
CA GLN A 38 -6.68 32.02 -14.94
C GLN A 38 -7.36 30.66 -14.86
N VAL A 39 -8.67 30.60 -15.11
CA VAL A 39 -9.40 29.31 -15.16
C VAL A 39 -8.86 28.38 -16.26
N VAL A 40 -8.49 28.96 -17.42
CA VAL A 40 -7.89 28.20 -18.53
C VAL A 40 -6.51 27.69 -18.15
N GLU A 41 -5.67 28.47 -17.47
CA GLU A 41 -4.35 28.06 -16.99
C GLU A 41 -4.46 26.97 -15.95
N ASP A 42 -5.31 27.12 -14.94
CA ASP A 42 -5.56 26.13 -13.92
C ASP A 42 -6.05 24.82 -14.53
N ALA A 43 -6.98 24.87 -15.48
CA ALA A 43 -7.47 23.73 -16.22
C ALA A 43 -6.40 23.08 -17.10
N ALA A 44 -5.46 23.85 -17.66
CA ALA A 44 -4.36 23.31 -18.48
C ALA A 44 -3.34 22.57 -17.63
N HIS A 45 -3.11 23.00 -16.40
CA HIS A 45 -2.20 22.34 -15.46
C HIS A 45 -2.79 21.06 -14.87
N TYR A 46 -4.11 21.03 -14.62
CA TYR A 46 -4.74 19.92 -13.91
C TYR A 46 -6.20 19.67 -14.35
N SER A 47 -6.44 19.46 -15.63
CA SER A 47 -7.79 19.10 -16.10
C SER A 47 -7.95 17.62 -16.29
N PHE A 48 -8.83 17.02 -15.52
CA PHE A 48 -9.35 15.67 -15.78
C PHE A 48 -10.49 15.75 -16.78
N ASN A 49 -10.48 14.90 -17.79
CA ASN A 49 -11.68 14.74 -18.61
C ASN A 49 -12.78 14.01 -17.79
N ALA A 50 -14.02 14.17 -18.18
CA ALA A 50 -15.16 13.59 -17.47
C ALA A 50 -15.05 12.07 -17.30
N SER A 51 -14.51 11.34 -18.30
CA SER A 51 -14.33 9.90 -18.23
C SER A 51 -13.29 9.49 -17.18
N HIS A 52 -12.20 10.25 -17.04
CA HIS A 52 -11.21 10.00 -16.00
C HIS A 52 -11.77 10.27 -14.59
N SER A 53 -12.47 11.40 -14.42
CA SER A 53 -13.11 11.73 -13.15
C SER A 53 -14.14 10.68 -12.73
N LEU A 54 -14.93 10.18 -13.68
CA LEU A 54 -15.91 9.14 -13.44
C LEU A 54 -15.21 7.82 -13.02
N SER A 55 -14.16 7.40 -13.73
CA SER A 55 -13.41 6.18 -13.39
C SER A 55 -12.84 6.24 -11.98
N VAL A 56 -12.18 7.35 -11.62
CA VAL A 56 -11.62 7.53 -10.26
C VAL A 56 -12.71 7.55 -9.19
N ALA A 57 -13.87 8.15 -9.46
CA ALA A 57 -15.00 8.15 -8.55
C ALA A 57 -15.55 6.73 -8.32
N ILE A 58 -15.67 5.93 -9.38
CA ILE A 58 -16.11 4.53 -9.30
C ILE A 58 -15.12 3.71 -8.49
N ASP A 59 -13.80 3.83 -8.75
CA ASP A 59 -12.77 3.12 -8.00
C ASP A 59 -12.81 3.49 -6.51
N SER A 60 -13.05 4.78 -6.20
CA SER A 60 -13.20 5.24 -4.81
C SER A 60 -14.42 4.63 -4.12
N ILE A 61 -15.54 4.48 -4.84
CA ILE A 61 -16.76 3.83 -4.33
C ILE A 61 -16.48 2.34 -4.06
N TYR A 62 -15.80 1.64 -4.97
CA TYR A 62 -15.41 0.24 -4.75
C TYR A 62 -14.49 0.09 -3.55
N GLY A 63 -13.49 0.95 -3.41
CA GLY A 63 -12.61 0.96 -2.25
C GLY A 63 -13.37 1.16 -0.94
N ALA A 64 -14.29 2.12 -0.89
CA ALA A 64 -15.13 2.38 0.28
C ALA A 64 -16.07 1.20 0.58
N TYR A 65 -16.67 0.59 -0.44
CA TYR A 65 -17.51 -0.59 -0.30
C TYR A 65 -16.74 -1.78 0.29
N LEU A 66 -15.56 -2.10 -0.26
CA LEU A 66 -14.72 -3.19 0.22
C LEU A 66 -14.29 -2.95 1.68
N LYS A 67 -13.86 -1.74 2.01
CA LYS A 67 -13.49 -1.36 3.38
C LYS A 67 -14.64 -1.52 4.37
N SER A 68 -15.88 -1.19 3.96
CA SER A 68 -17.06 -1.27 4.82
C SER A 68 -17.58 -2.70 5.00
N HIS A 69 -17.56 -3.53 3.96
CA HIS A 69 -18.18 -4.85 3.96
C HIS A 69 -17.19 -6.00 4.18
N TYR A 70 -15.93 -5.79 3.82
CA TYR A 70 -14.85 -6.78 3.90
C TYR A 70 -13.59 -6.15 4.50
N PRO A 71 -13.68 -5.56 5.72
CA PRO A 71 -12.56 -4.78 6.28
C PRO A 71 -11.31 -5.62 6.48
N LEU A 72 -11.43 -6.88 6.92
CA LEU A 72 -10.27 -7.75 7.15
C LEU A 72 -9.47 -7.99 5.87
N GLU A 73 -10.14 -8.36 4.78
CA GLU A 73 -9.53 -8.55 3.47
C GLU A 73 -8.96 -7.24 2.93
N TYR A 74 -9.72 -6.16 3.02
CA TYR A 74 -9.31 -4.83 2.56
C TYR A 74 -8.02 -4.38 3.24
N PHE A 75 -7.98 -4.40 4.56
CA PHE A 75 -6.79 -3.95 5.30
C PHE A 75 -5.59 -4.86 5.11
N THR A 76 -5.79 -6.17 4.96
CA THR A 76 -4.68 -7.10 4.65
C THR A 76 -4.00 -6.74 3.34
N VAL A 77 -4.79 -6.48 2.29
CA VAL A 77 -4.26 -6.08 0.97
C VAL A 77 -3.59 -4.72 1.03
N VAL A 78 -4.24 -3.73 1.67
CA VAL A 78 -3.71 -2.36 1.72
C VAL A 78 -2.43 -2.27 2.57
N LEU A 79 -2.33 -3.01 3.69
CA LEU A 79 -1.12 -3.11 4.48
C LEU A 79 0.04 -3.76 3.69
N THR A 80 -0.27 -4.78 2.88
CA THR A 80 0.71 -5.38 1.98
C THR A 80 1.20 -4.37 0.92
N MET A 81 0.29 -3.62 0.31
CA MET A 81 0.65 -2.61 -0.70
C MET A 81 1.53 -1.48 -0.17
N TYR A 82 1.39 -1.14 1.11
CA TYR A 82 2.12 -0.06 1.75
C TYR A 82 3.14 -0.56 2.80
N ALA A 83 3.56 -1.82 2.73
CA ALA A 83 4.46 -2.43 3.72
C ALA A 83 5.77 -1.65 3.93
N ASP A 84 6.28 -0.99 2.89
CA ASP A 84 7.50 -0.18 2.92
C ASP A 84 7.26 1.28 3.37
N ASP A 85 6.01 1.71 3.55
CA ASP A 85 5.65 3.08 3.96
C ASP A 85 5.18 3.07 5.43
N ILE A 86 6.11 3.37 6.34
CA ILE A 86 5.88 3.33 7.79
C ILE A 86 4.76 4.29 8.22
N ASP A 87 4.70 5.49 7.63
CA ASP A 87 3.71 6.50 8.02
C ASP A 87 2.29 6.06 7.63
N ARG A 88 2.15 5.46 6.45
CA ARG A 88 0.86 4.93 5.98
C ARG A 88 0.45 3.68 6.76
N THR A 89 1.36 2.74 6.96
CA THR A 89 1.06 1.52 7.72
C THR A 89 0.68 1.82 9.16
N SER A 90 1.33 2.79 9.81
CA SER A 90 0.95 3.22 11.17
C SER A 90 -0.49 3.73 11.22
N LYS A 91 -0.89 4.61 10.30
CA LYS A 91 -2.27 5.12 10.23
C LYS A 91 -3.29 4.02 9.94
N LEU A 92 -2.95 3.08 9.06
CA LEU A 92 -3.81 1.94 8.76
C LEU A 92 -3.99 1.05 9.99
N ILE A 93 -2.91 0.80 10.74
CA ILE A 93 -2.95 -0.01 11.97
C ILE A 93 -3.82 0.67 13.04
N GLU A 94 -3.72 1.98 13.22
CA GLU A 94 -4.60 2.73 14.12
C GLU A 94 -6.07 2.61 13.71
N GLU A 95 -6.34 2.60 12.41
CA GLU A 95 -7.69 2.48 11.88
C GLU A 95 -8.31 1.09 12.09
N LEU A 96 -7.52 0.01 12.13
CA LEU A 96 -7.98 -1.36 12.36
C LEU A 96 -8.86 -1.47 13.63
N ALA A 97 -8.55 -0.68 14.66
CA ALA A 97 -9.27 -0.70 15.93
C ALA A 97 -10.77 -0.38 15.76
N TYR A 98 -11.12 0.50 14.82
CA TYR A 98 -12.53 0.85 14.53
C TYR A 98 -13.33 -0.31 13.93
N PHE A 99 -12.65 -1.31 13.36
CA PHE A 99 -13.24 -2.51 12.77
C PHE A 99 -13.09 -3.74 13.67
N GLY A 100 -12.55 -3.57 14.89
CA GLY A 100 -12.28 -4.67 15.81
C GLY A 100 -11.24 -5.66 15.29
N ILE A 101 -10.37 -5.23 14.36
CA ILE A 101 -9.30 -6.04 13.81
C ILE A 101 -8.02 -5.77 14.61
N THR A 102 -7.33 -6.84 15.01
CA THR A 102 -6.06 -6.74 15.72
C THR A 102 -4.89 -7.12 14.82
N ILE A 103 -3.81 -6.35 14.93
CA ILE A 103 -2.55 -6.66 14.24
C ILE A 103 -1.67 -7.52 15.15
N GLN A 104 -1.13 -8.61 14.62
CA GLN A 104 -0.27 -9.54 15.32
C GLN A 104 1.16 -9.46 14.77
N PRO A 105 2.18 -9.71 15.60
CA PRO A 105 3.55 -9.86 15.12
C PRO A 105 3.66 -11.02 14.15
N ILE A 106 4.86 -11.20 13.56
CA ILE A 106 5.15 -12.37 12.75
C ILE A 106 5.11 -13.63 13.62
N LYS A 107 4.53 -14.72 13.08
CA LYS A 107 4.39 -15.99 13.80
C LYS A 107 4.52 -17.19 12.85
N PHE A 108 5.22 -18.23 13.26
CA PHE A 108 5.35 -19.47 12.50
C PHE A 108 3.99 -20.11 12.24
N GLY A 109 3.75 -20.54 11.01
CA GLY A 109 2.47 -21.12 10.60
C GLY A 109 1.31 -20.14 10.40
N LYS A 110 1.52 -18.85 10.69
CA LYS A 110 0.51 -17.80 10.50
C LYS A 110 0.99 -16.71 9.52
N SER A 111 2.25 -16.34 9.57
CA SER A 111 2.85 -15.30 8.71
C SER A 111 3.44 -15.89 7.45
N GLY A 112 2.99 -15.38 6.29
CA GLY A 112 3.65 -15.61 5.01
C GLY A 112 4.69 -14.54 4.71
N SER A 113 5.06 -14.38 3.44
CA SER A 113 5.91 -13.27 2.98
C SER A 113 5.24 -11.92 3.26
N ASP A 114 3.99 -11.77 2.86
CA ASP A 114 3.14 -10.60 3.04
C ASP A 114 2.26 -10.68 4.29
N TYR A 115 1.48 -9.63 4.56
CA TYR A 115 0.46 -9.65 5.59
C TYR A 115 -0.56 -10.76 5.32
N THR A 116 -0.91 -11.51 6.35
CA THR A 116 -1.86 -12.63 6.27
C THR A 116 -3.02 -12.42 7.24
N MET A 117 -4.22 -12.84 6.84
CA MET A 117 -5.42 -12.70 7.68
C MET A 117 -5.78 -14.02 8.37
N ASP A 118 -6.24 -13.91 9.61
CA ASP A 118 -6.91 -14.96 10.36
C ASP A 118 -8.39 -14.58 10.52
N LYS A 119 -9.24 -15.18 9.71
CA LYS A 119 -10.68 -14.88 9.70
C LYS A 119 -11.41 -15.33 10.95
N GLU A 120 -10.94 -16.40 11.58
CA GLU A 120 -11.59 -16.96 12.77
C GLU A 120 -11.43 -16.02 13.97
N ASN A 121 -10.27 -15.38 14.10
CA ASN A 121 -9.94 -14.51 15.22
C ASN A 121 -10.03 -13.01 14.87
N ASN A 122 -10.42 -12.65 13.65
CA ASN A 122 -10.44 -11.27 13.12
C ASN A 122 -9.08 -10.54 13.30
N GLN A 123 -8.01 -11.19 12.88
CA GLN A 123 -6.63 -10.74 13.07
C GLN A 123 -5.87 -10.67 11.75
N ILE A 124 -4.87 -9.78 11.71
CA ILE A 124 -3.90 -9.70 10.63
C ILE A 124 -2.51 -9.92 11.20
N PHE A 125 -1.77 -10.88 10.68
CA PHE A 125 -0.36 -11.12 11.01
C PHE A 125 0.53 -10.32 10.08
N LYS A 126 1.59 -9.72 10.62
CA LYS A 126 2.63 -9.08 9.82
C LYS A 126 3.32 -10.11 8.92
N GLY A 127 3.68 -9.68 7.71
CA GLY A 127 4.49 -10.48 6.80
C GLY A 127 5.96 -10.53 7.22
N VAL A 128 6.62 -11.65 6.93
CA VAL A 128 8.04 -11.86 7.27
C VAL A 128 8.94 -10.82 6.58
N GLN A 129 8.62 -10.43 5.34
CA GLN A 129 9.40 -9.43 4.62
C GLN A 129 9.30 -8.00 5.19
N SER A 130 8.33 -7.72 6.09
CA SER A 130 8.25 -6.43 6.78
C SER A 130 9.36 -6.26 7.83
N VAL A 131 10.08 -7.32 8.16
CA VAL A 131 11.18 -7.31 9.11
C VAL A 131 12.49 -7.05 8.39
N LYS A 132 13.27 -6.08 8.88
CA LYS A 132 14.57 -5.75 8.29
C LYS A 132 15.48 -6.98 8.25
N PHE A 133 16.15 -7.18 7.13
CA PHE A 133 17.02 -8.32 6.78
C PHE A 133 16.31 -9.63 6.43
N LEU A 134 15.00 -9.71 6.49
CA LEU A 134 14.22 -10.81 5.96
C LEU A 134 13.64 -10.41 4.59
N ASN A 135 13.29 -11.40 3.78
CA ASN A 135 12.73 -11.19 2.44
C ASN A 135 11.54 -12.12 2.18
N ALA A 136 10.88 -11.93 1.05
CA ALA A 136 9.72 -12.73 0.67
C ALA A 136 10.02 -14.22 0.58
N GLN A 137 11.17 -14.58 0.01
CA GLN A 137 11.57 -15.99 -0.13
C GLN A 137 11.61 -16.72 1.23
N ILE A 138 12.19 -16.10 2.25
CA ILE A 138 12.23 -16.66 3.62
C ILE A 138 10.81 -16.87 4.15
N GLY A 139 9.91 -15.91 3.93
CA GLY A 139 8.52 -16.03 4.35
C GLY A 139 7.81 -17.21 3.69
N GLU A 140 8.02 -17.40 2.39
CA GLU A 140 7.44 -18.52 1.62
C GLU A 140 8.02 -19.87 2.07
N GLU A 141 9.35 -19.96 2.23
CA GLU A 141 10.04 -21.18 2.69
C GLU A 141 9.56 -21.59 4.08
N LEU A 142 9.42 -20.64 5.01
CA LEU A 142 8.92 -20.92 6.37
C LEU A 142 7.45 -21.32 6.39
N LEU A 143 6.63 -20.67 5.54
CA LEU A 143 5.22 -21.03 5.42
C LEU A 143 5.05 -22.43 4.83
N GLU A 144 5.91 -22.83 3.90
CA GLU A 144 5.91 -24.19 3.36
C GLU A 144 6.30 -25.22 4.44
N LEU A 145 7.35 -24.94 5.23
CA LEU A 145 7.74 -25.79 6.34
C LEU A 145 6.64 -25.94 7.39
N SER A 146 5.86 -24.91 7.63
CA SER A 146 4.77 -24.92 8.62
C SER A 146 3.63 -25.89 8.30
N LYS A 147 3.56 -26.41 7.08
CA LYS A 147 2.61 -27.46 6.70
C LYS A 147 2.97 -28.81 7.29
N ASN A 148 4.22 -28.99 7.71
CA ASN A 148 4.68 -30.19 8.40
C ASN A 148 4.43 -30.08 9.91
N LYS A 149 4.29 -31.21 10.59
CA LYS A 149 4.26 -31.29 12.04
C LYS A 149 5.66 -31.51 12.58
N TYR A 150 6.02 -30.76 13.59
CA TYR A 150 7.30 -30.88 14.29
C TYR A 150 7.04 -31.13 15.77
N ASP A 151 7.69 -32.16 16.32
CA ASP A 151 7.54 -32.51 17.73
C ASP A 151 8.48 -31.67 18.62
N SER A 152 9.53 -31.11 18.04
CA SER A 152 10.49 -30.27 18.74
C SER A 152 11.02 -29.12 17.87
N PHE A 153 11.55 -28.07 18.52
CA PHE A 153 12.23 -26.98 17.79
C PHE A 153 13.51 -27.50 17.08
N ILE A 154 14.18 -28.53 17.62
CA ILE A 154 15.39 -29.10 17.01
C ILE A 154 15.05 -29.73 15.66
N ASP A 155 13.91 -30.42 15.55
CA ASP A 155 13.46 -31.02 14.29
C ASP A 155 13.15 -29.93 13.24
N LEU A 156 12.43 -28.87 13.64
CA LEU A 156 12.20 -27.74 12.80
C LEU A 156 13.50 -27.05 12.37
N LEU A 157 14.44 -26.85 13.29
CA LEU A 157 15.74 -26.23 13.02
C LEU A 157 16.56 -27.05 12.00
N THR A 158 16.49 -28.37 12.07
CA THR A 158 17.14 -29.27 11.12
C THR A 158 16.57 -29.07 9.72
N ASP A 159 15.26 -28.99 9.61
CA ASP A 159 14.58 -28.75 8.34
C ASP A 159 14.82 -27.31 7.81
N ILE A 160 14.85 -26.29 8.68
CA ILE A 160 15.22 -24.92 8.29
C ILE A 160 16.61 -24.92 7.65
N LYS A 161 17.60 -25.57 8.26
CA LYS A 161 18.97 -25.62 7.72
C LYS A 161 19.07 -26.40 6.41
N ALA A 162 18.26 -27.43 6.23
CA ALA A 162 18.32 -28.31 5.06
C ALA A 162 17.52 -27.78 3.86
N LYS A 163 16.42 -27.04 4.11
CA LYS A 163 15.38 -26.76 3.11
C LYS A 163 15.14 -25.27 2.86
N THR A 164 15.80 -24.38 3.61
CA THR A 164 15.61 -22.94 3.47
C THR A 164 16.92 -22.20 3.19
N SER A 165 16.78 -20.97 2.68
CA SER A 165 17.89 -20.06 2.44
C SER A 165 18.30 -19.24 3.68
N ILE A 166 17.72 -19.52 4.84
CA ILE A 166 17.89 -18.76 6.08
C ILE A 166 19.32 -18.92 6.61
N ASN A 167 20.01 -17.81 6.82
CA ASN A 167 21.29 -17.78 7.49
C ASN A 167 21.18 -17.61 9.01
N SER A 168 22.28 -17.80 9.73
CA SER A 168 22.30 -17.72 11.21
C SER A 168 21.82 -16.37 11.75
N LYS A 169 22.15 -15.24 11.08
CA LYS A 169 21.71 -13.92 11.49
C LYS A 169 20.18 -13.77 11.38
N GLN A 170 19.61 -14.24 10.29
CA GLN A 170 18.17 -14.18 10.02
C GLN A 170 17.40 -15.08 11.01
N LEU A 171 17.93 -16.27 11.28
CA LEU A 171 17.36 -17.17 12.30
C LEU A 171 17.37 -16.53 13.69
N THR A 172 18.47 -15.89 14.08
CA THR A 172 18.55 -15.15 15.35
C THR A 172 17.51 -14.04 15.44
N ILE A 173 17.27 -13.31 14.35
CA ILE A 173 16.23 -12.28 14.29
C ILE A 173 14.83 -12.88 14.50
N LEU A 174 14.52 -13.99 13.85
CA LEU A 174 13.24 -14.67 13.99
C LEU A 174 13.01 -15.15 15.42
N ILE A 175 14.01 -15.74 16.06
CA ILE A 175 13.95 -16.19 17.47
C ILE A 175 13.72 -14.95 18.36
N ALA A 176 14.52 -13.89 18.22
CA ALA A 176 14.40 -12.68 19.02
C ALA A 176 13.03 -11.99 18.90
N LEU A 177 12.32 -12.19 17.80
CA LEU A 177 10.97 -11.67 17.56
C LEU A 177 9.85 -12.62 18.01
N ASN A 178 10.16 -13.67 18.74
CA ASN A 178 9.20 -14.70 19.18
C ASN A 178 8.47 -15.43 18.03
N TYR A 179 9.07 -15.47 16.83
CA TYR A 179 8.45 -16.10 15.66
C TYR A 179 8.08 -17.57 15.90
N PHE A 180 8.86 -18.27 16.73
CA PHE A 180 8.72 -19.68 17.07
C PHE A 180 8.13 -19.90 18.48
N GLU A 181 7.35 -18.96 19.01
CA GLU A 181 6.82 -19.01 20.39
C GLU A 181 6.07 -20.30 20.75
N ASP A 182 5.47 -20.96 19.76
CA ASP A 182 4.74 -22.23 19.99
C ASP A 182 5.67 -23.40 20.36
N PHE A 183 6.99 -23.26 20.15
CA PHE A 183 8.00 -24.26 20.55
C PHE A 183 8.66 -23.94 21.89
N GLY A 184 8.36 -22.80 22.49
CA GLY A 184 8.90 -22.39 23.79
C GLY A 184 9.30 -20.93 23.83
N ALA A 185 9.68 -20.46 25.02
CA ALA A 185 10.17 -19.09 25.19
C ALA A 185 11.58 -18.95 24.60
N ASN A 186 11.91 -17.74 24.11
CA ASN A 186 13.20 -17.44 23.47
C ASN A 186 14.43 -17.82 24.29
N ASP A 187 14.33 -17.78 25.63
CA ASP A 187 15.43 -18.12 26.52
C ASP A 187 15.78 -19.63 26.48
N TYR A 188 14.93 -20.44 25.84
CA TYR A 188 15.10 -21.90 25.72
C TYR A 188 15.29 -22.39 24.28
N LEU A 189 15.17 -21.49 23.29
CA LEU A 189 15.40 -21.76 21.87
C LEU A 189 16.81 -21.30 21.44
#